data_6c6e86b47ca6d0729fd575afe1886c3e
#
_entry.id   6c6e86b47ca6d0729fd575afe1886c3e
#
_cell.length_a   1.000
_cell.length_b   1.000
_cell.length_c   1.000
_cell.angle_alpha   90.00
_cell.angle_beta   90.00
_cell.angle_gamma   90.00
#
_symmetry.space_group_name_H-M   'P 1'
#
loop_
_entity.id
_entity.type
_entity.pdbx_description
1 polymer ?
#
loop_
_entity_poly.entity_id
_entity_poly.type
_entity_poly.pdbx_seq_one_letter_code
_entity_poly.pdbx_strand_id
1 'polypeptide(L)'
;MENLLDHRLTTLMVVAQTGSLTAAAQQLFITQPAVSQQLASLEADLGVPLLVHQGRRVKLTAAATELVAYAQRLGQDNQAVLKRLRLAQTPPLRLGATRSLGAFLLPQLLVKVIAAGYQLEVTIENTAVLSRQLLAGQLDAALIEGNYSRQDFAAAPLGSAPFVGVAAQSGAPAALPALFDQLLIVREVGSGTREILTTWLAAHNAQLSDFRQTLALSSPTAIIELLKQGVGISFMYRALVANELARGDLFELPLAGFPLEHPLNLIYLKESSFAAEFGPLVATAREVLGN
;
A
#
# COMPACT_ATOMS: atom_id res chain seq x y z
N MET A 1 -9.37 -2.84 -30.45
CA MET A 1 -9.80 -1.66 -29.66
C MET A 1 -9.35 -1.94 -28.23
N GLU A 2 -8.24 -1.35 -27.81
CA GLU A 2 -7.62 -1.67 -26.50
C GLU A 2 -8.07 -0.72 -25.38
N ASN A 3 -8.79 0.35 -25.73
CA ASN A 3 -9.26 1.34 -24.77
C ASN A 3 -10.63 1.87 -25.19
N LEU A 4 -11.59 1.91 -24.23
CA LEU A 4 -12.91 2.51 -24.43
C LEU A 4 -12.92 3.99 -24.04
N LEU A 5 -11.80 4.51 -23.53
CA LEU A 5 -11.66 5.89 -23.09
C LEU A 5 -11.25 6.82 -24.24
N ASP A 6 -11.56 8.08 -24.09
CA ASP A 6 -11.03 9.14 -24.92
C ASP A 6 -9.48 9.13 -24.83
N HIS A 7 -8.82 8.98 -25.97
CA HIS A 7 -7.36 8.91 -26.06
C HIS A 7 -6.66 10.17 -25.53
N ARG A 8 -7.34 11.32 -25.49
CA ARG A 8 -6.81 12.57 -24.93
C ARG A 8 -6.61 12.48 -23.42
N LEU A 9 -7.44 11.69 -22.71
CA LEU A 9 -7.24 11.39 -21.29
C LEU A 9 -5.97 10.55 -21.09
N THR A 10 -5.71 9.59 -21.97
CA THR A 10 -4.46 8.81 -21.94
C THR A 10 -3.25 9.73 -22.12
N THR A 11 -3.35 10.67 -23.06
CA THR A 11 -2.29 11.66 -23.31
C THR A 11 -2.05 12.54 -22.08
N LEU A 12 -3.11 13.02 -21.43
CA LEU A 12 -3.00 13.80 -20.18
C LEU A 12 -2.32 13.00 -19.06
N MET A 13 -2.68 11.72 -18.88
CA MET A 13 -2.06 10.85 -17.87
C MET A 13 -0.56 10.67 -18.12
N VAL A 14 -0.13 10.46 -19.36
CA VAL A 14 1.29 10.31 -19.70
C VAL A 14 2.05 11.62 -19.51
N VAL A 15 1.46 12.76 -19.85
CA VAL A 15 2.06 14.08 -19.57
C VAL A 15 2.17 14.33 -18.07
N ALA A 16 1.18 13.92 -17.28
CA ALA A 16 1.25 13.99 -15.81
C ALA A 16 2.40 13.18 -15.22
N GLN A 17 2.67 12.00 -15.76
CA GLN A 17 3.76 11.12 -15.31
C GLN A 17 5.14 11.64 -15.70
N THR A 18 5.28 12.18 -16.91
CA THR A 18 6.58 12.57 -17.47
C THR A 18 6.96 14.02 -17.15
N GLY A 19 5.99 14.88 -16.87
CA GLY A 19 6.19 16.33 -16.68
C GLY A 19 6.67 17.06 -17.94
N SER A 20 6.60 16.42 -19.13
CA SER A 20 7.16 16.92 -20.39
C SER A 20 6.35 16.46 -21.58
N LEU A 21 5.90 17.40 -22.43
CA LEU A 21 5.19 17.10 -23.66
C LEU A 21 6.04 16.26 -24.64
N THR A 22 7.35 16.52 -24.69
CA THR A 22 8.28 15.79 -25.55
C THR A 22 8.48 14.35 -25.08
N ALA A 23 8.66 14.15 -23.78
CA ALA A 23 8.79 12.80 -23.20
C ALA A 23 7.48 12.00 -23.34
N ALA A 24 6.34 12.65 -23.14
CA ALA A 24 5.03 12.04 -23.36
C ALA A 24 4.83 11.62 -24.83
N ALA A 25 5.23 12.47 -25.78
CA ALA A 25 5.16 12.16 -27.20
C ALA A 25 5.98 10.92 -27.58
N GLN A 26 7.20 10.80 -27.02
CA GLN A 26 8.04 9.61 -27.20
C GLN A 26 7.39 8.36 -26.62
N GLN A 27 6.83 8.44 -25.42
CA GLN A 27 6.19 7.31 -24.76
C GLN A 27 4.90 6.85 -25.47
N LEU A 28 4.19 7.80 -26.10
CA LEU A 28 2.95 7.54 -26.84
C LEU A 28 3.19 7.21 -28.32
N PHE A 29 4.44 7.23 -28.80
CA PHE A 29 4.81 7.03 -30.20
C PHE A 29 4.10 7.98 -31.17
N ILE A 30 3.90 9.26 -30.75
CA ILE A 30 3.33 10.34 -31.58
C ILE A 30 4.24 11.58 -31.55
N THR A 31 3.89 12.59 -32.33
CA THR A 31 4.68 13.84 -32.34
C THR A 31 4.30 14.77 -31.17
N GLN A 32 5.24 15.59 -30.71
CA GLN A 32 4.95 16.59 -29.67
C GLN A 32 3.85 17.59 -30.06
N PRO A 33 3.74 18.08 -31.31
CA PRO A 33 2.59 18.87 -31.75
C PRO A 33 1.26 18.13 -31.60
N ALA A 34 1.21 16.82 -31.86
CA ALA A 34 0.00 16.02 -31.68
C ALA A 34 -0.42 15.94 -30.20
N VAL A 35 0.54 15.75 -29.30
CA VAL A 35 0.27 15.82 -27.83
C VAL A 35 -0.31 17.18 -27.46
N SER A 36 0.32 18.27 -27.90
CA SER A 36 -0.18 19.62 -27.62
C SER A 36 -1.58 19.88 -28.17
N GLN A 37 -1.84 19.42 -29.40
CA GLN A 37 -3.17 19.59 -30.04
C GLN A 37 -4.25 18.79 -29.31
N GLN A 38 -3.95 17.55 -28.89
CA GLN A 38 -4.90 16.72 -28.13
C GLN A 38 -5.26 17.36 -26.80
N LEU A 39 -4.28 17.90 -26.08
CA LEU A 39 -4.54 18.57 -24.79
C LEU A 39 -5.26 19.90 -24.96
N ALA A 40 -4.90 20.71 -25.96
CA ALA A 40 -5.62 21.95 -26.28
C ALA A 40 -7.08 21.67 -26.67
N SER A 41 -7.33 20.62 -27.43
CA SER A 41 -8.70 20.19 -27.76
C SER A 41 -9.47 19.74 -26.51
N LEU A 42 -8.82 19.03 -25.60
CA LEU A 42 -9.45 18.61 -24.33
C LEU A 42 -9.76 19.81 -23.43
N GLU A 43 -8.83 20.78 -23.34
CA GLU A 43 -9.05 22.04 -22.61
C GLU A 43 -10.22 22.85 -23.20
N ALA A 44 -10.32 22.92 -24.52
CA ALA A 44 -11.40 23.62 -25.21
C ALA A 44 -12.77 22.98 -24.93
N ASP A 45 -12.84 21.63 -24.95
CA ASP A 45 -14.09 20.90 -24.69
C ASP A 45 -14.52 21.03 -23.22
N LEU A 46 -13.57 21.09 -22.28
CA LEU A 46 -13.85 21.22 -20.84
C LEU A 46 -14.01 22.67 -20.39
N GLY A 47 -13.56 23.65 -21.19
CA GLY A 47 -13.59 25.06 -20.84
C GLY A 47 -12.65 25.47 -19.71
N VAL A 48 -11.65 24.62 -19.36
CA VAL A 48 -10.69 24.88 -18.29
C VAL A 48 -9.27 24.54 -18.72
N PRO A 49 -8.26 25.32 -18.31
CA PRO A 49 -6.87 25.00 -18.59
C PRO A 49 -6.44 23.78 -17.76
N LEU A 50 -5.72 22.86 -18.38
CA LEU A 50 -5.18 21.66 -17.74
C LEU A 50 -3.69 21.78 -17.44
N LEU A 51 -2.96 22.58 -18.23
CA LEU A 51 -1.52 22.74 -18.09
C LEU A 51 -1.12 24.19 -17.84
N VAL A 52 -0.09 24.37 -17.01
CA VAL A 52 0.63 25.63 -16.82
C VAL A 52 2.07 25.44 -17.27
N HIS A 53 2.51 26.27 -18.20
CA HIS A 53 3.89 26.25 -18.69
C HIS A 53 4.86 26.91 -17.69
N GLN A 54 5.90 26.19 -17.32
CA GLN A 54 7.04 26.70 -16.52
C GLN A 54 8.34 26.49 -17.30
N GLY A 55 8.64 27.39 -18.21
CA GLY A 55 9.77 27.25 -19.11
C GLY A 55 9.62 26.03 -20.03
N ARG A 56 10.55 25.07 -19.93
CA ARG A 56 10.53 23.82 -20.70
C ARG A 56 9.70 22.70 -20.05
N ARG A 57 9.19 22.89 -18.84
CA ARG A 57 8.36 21.93 -18.12
C ARG A 57 6.92 22.36 -18.11
N VAL A 58 6.03 21.40 -17.96
CA VAL A 58 4.60 21.64 -17.75
C VAL A 58 4.19 21.15 -16.36
N LYS A 59 3.34 21.93 -15.70
CA LYS A 59 2.67 21.56 -14.46
C LYS A 59 1.20 21.39 -14.70
N LEU A 60 0.58 20.43 -14.02
CA LEU A 60 -0.85 20.26 -14.00
C LEU A 60 -1.53 21.36 -13.19
N THR A 61 -2.68 21.82 -13.66
CA THR A 61 -3.61 22.61 -12.85
C THR A 61 -4.31 21.71 -11.82
N ALA A 62 -5.03 22.30 -10.86
CA ALA A 62 -5.88 21.53 -9.94
C ALA A 62 -6.93 20.70 -10.69
N ALA A 63 -7.57 21.30 -11.71
CA ALA A 63 -8.53 20.61 -12.57
C ALA A 63 -7.90 19.42 -13.31
N ALA A 64 -6.68 19.59 -13.85
CA ALA A 64 -5.97 18.48 -14.49
C ALA A 64 -5.60 17.36 -13.51
N THR A 65 -5.22 17.70 -12.29
CA THR A 65 -4.91 16.69 -11.25
C THR A 65 -6.15 15.86 -10.93
N GLU A 66 -7.29 16.48 -10.78
CA GLU A 66 -8.57 15.81 -10.55
C GLU A 66 -8.97 14.94 -11.75
N LEU A 67 -8.85 15.49 -12.98
CA LEU A 67 -9.15 14.75 -14.21
C LEU A 67 -8.22 13.56 -14.43
N VAL A 68 -6.94 13.67 -14.11
CA VAL A 68 -5.98 12.55 -14.17
C VAL A 68 -6.38 11.43 -13.18
N ALA A 69 -6.73 11.79 -11.95
CA ALA A 69 -7.20 10.80 -10.96
C ALA A 69 -8.49 10.10 -11.44
N TYR A 70 -9.41 10.84 -12.02
CA TYR A 70 -10.62 10.29 -12.63
C TYR A 70 -10.31 9.37 -13.81
N ALA A 71 -9.47 9.81 -14.74
CA ALA A 71 -9.09 9.03 -15.93
C ALA A 71 -8.36 7.73 -15.57
N GLN A 72 -7.55 7.75 -14.50
CA GLN A 72 -6.89 6.54 -13.98
C GLN A 72 -7.92 5.52 -13.48
N ARG A 73 -8.93 5.97 -12.73
CA ARG A 73 -10.04 5.10 -12.27
C ARG A 73 -10.81 4.51 -13.44
N LEU A 74 -11.25 5.34 -14.39
CA LEU A 74 -11.92 4.86 -15.60
C LEU A 74 -11.07 3.86 -16.38
N GLY A 75 -9.76 4.09 -16.48
CA GLY A 75 -8.82 3.19 -17.14
C GLY A 75 -8.84 1.79 -16.52
N GLN A 76 -8.93 1.70 -15.22
CA GLN A 76 -9.00 0.43 -14.50
C GLN A 76 -10.33 -0.30 -14.74
N ASP A 77 -11.45 0.39 -14.58
CA ASP A 77 -12.77 -0.17 -14.85
C ASP A 77 -12.87 -0.63 -16.31
N ASN A 78 -12.34 0.16 -17.25
CA ASN A 78 -12.24 -0.20 -18.65
C ASN A 78 -11.43 -1.48 -18.89
N GLN A 79 -10.24 -1.60 -18.27
CA GLN A 79 -9.41 -2.80 -18.36
C GLN A 79 -10.13 -4.03 -17.79
N ALA A 80 -10.79 -3.89 -16.65
CA ALA A 80 -11.55 -4.97 -16.03
C ALA A 80 -12.71 -5.42 -16.90
N VAL A 81 -13.49 -4.48 -17.47
CA VAL A 81 -14.59 -4.79 -18.40
C VAL A 81 -14.08 -5.47 -19.67
N LEU A 82 -13.02 -4.94 -20.31
CA LEU A 82 -12.44 -5.55 -21.51
C LEU A 82 -11.92 -6.97 -21.24
N LYS A 83 -11.31 -7.17 -20.08
CA LYS A 83 -10.83 -8.49 -19.64
C LYS A 83 -12.00 -9.47 -19.50
N ARG A 84 -13.11 -9.06 -18.91
CA ARG A 84 -14.35 -9.86 -18.77
C ARG A 84 -14.98 -10.19 -20.12
N LEU A 85 -15.03 -9.22 -21.04
CA LEU A 85 -15.57 -9.42 -22.38
C LEU A 85 -14.73 -10.37 -23.24
N ARG A 86 -13.41 -10.39 -23.03
CA ARG A 86 -12.48 -11.23 -23.80
C ARG A 86 -12.30 -12.64 -23.24
N LEU A 87 -12.52 -12.81 -21.94
CA LEU A 87 -12.35 -14.10 -21.28
C LEU A 87 -13.73 -14.70 -21.02
N ALA A 88 -13.91 -15.95 -21.47
CA ALA A 88 -15.08 -16.77 -21.08
C ALA A 88 -15.08 -17.12 -19.58
N GLN A 89 -14.04 -16.72 -18.84
CA GLN A 89 -13.85 -16.92 -17.41
C GLN A 89 -13.57 -15.60 -16.72
N THR A 90 -13.97 -15.46 -15.47
CA THR A 90 -13.67 -14.30 -14.63
C THR A 90 -12.15 -14.17 -14.48
N PRO A 91 -11.56 -13.00 -14.78
CA PRO A 91 -10.12 -12.81 -14.63
C PRO A 91 -9.69 -12.97 -13.17
N PRO A 92 -8.45 -13.40 -12.90
CA PRO A 92 -7.94 -13.48 -11.53
C PRO A 92 -7.98 -12.11 -10.85
N LEU A 93 -8.39 -12.10 -9.59
CA LEU A 93 -8.33 -10.92 -8.73
C LEU A 93 -6.86 -10.62 -8.38
N ARG A 94 -6.39 -9.41 -8.69
CA ARG A 94 -5.02 -8.96 -8.39
C ARG A 94 -5.00 -8.34 -7.00
N LEU A 95 -4.56 -9.16 -6.04
CA LEU A 95 -4.56 -8.81 -4.61
C LEU A 95 -3.16 -8.41 -4.14
N GLY A 96 -3.03 -7.20 -3.60
CA GLY A 96 -1.85 -6.78 -2.87
C GLY A 96 -1.93 -7.20 -1.40
N ALA A 97 -0.78 -7.45 -0.78
CA ALA A 97 -0.68 -7.58 0.68
C ALA A 97 0.63 -6.96 1.16
N THR A 98 0.60 -6.27 2.31
CA THR A 98 1.84 -5.82 2.92
C THR A 98 2.69 -7.01 3.36
N ARG A 99 4.00 -6.82 3.50
CA ARG A 99 4.91 -7.90 3.90
C ARG A 99 4.53 -8.49 5.26
N SER A 100 3.98 -7.69 6.17
CA SER A 100 3.48 -8.18 7.45
C SER A 100 2.25 -9.06 7.27
N LEU A 101 1.20 -8.56 6.62
CA LEU A 101 -0.04 -9.30 6.39
C LEU A 101 0.19 -10.50 5.46
N GLY A 102 1.11 -10.35 4.51
CA GLY A 102 1.57 -11.44 3.64
C GLY A 102 2.17 -12.61 4.39
N ALA A 103 2.80 -12.35 5.55
CA ALA A 103 3.42 -13.40 6.34
C ALA A 103 2.45 -14.10 7.30
N PHE A 104 1.52 -13.38 7.96
CA PHE A 104 0.67 -14.02 8.97
C PHE A 104 -0.81 -14.20 8.57
N LEU A 105 -1.40 -13.29 7.79
CA LEU A 105 -2.81 -13.34 7.41
C LEU A 105 -3.03 -14.06 6.07
N LEU A 106 -2.26 -13.66 5.06
CA LEU A 106 -2.47 -14.08 3.68
C LEU A 106 -2.43 -15.60 3.47
N PRO A 107 -1.52 -16.40 4.06
CA PRO A 107 -1.50 -17.84 3.85
C PRO A 107 -2.82 -18.52 4.27
N GLN A 108 -3.36 -18.17 5.43
CA GLN A 108 -4.61 -18.72 5.93
C GLN A 108 -5.82 -18.25 5.10
N LEU A 109 -5.81 -16.98 4.66
CA LEU A 109 -6.81 -16.43 3.76
C LEU A 109 -6.81 -17.17 2.42
N LEU A 110 -5.63 -17.38 1.82
CA LEU A 110 -5.49 -18.06 0.52
C LEU A 110 -6.02 -19.50 0.56
N VAL A 111 -5.79 -20.25 1.63
CA VAL A 111 -6.36 -21.61 1.78
C VAL A 111 -7.87 -21.58 1.61
N LYS A 112 -8.56 -20.63 2.25
CA LYS A 112 -10.03 -20.54 2.20
C LYS A 112 -10.54 -20.04 0.85
N VAL A 113 -9.93 -18.98 0.30
CA VAL A 113 -10.42 -18.37 -0.95
C VAL A 113 -10.13 -19.23 -2.17
N ILE A 114 -9.02 -19.99 -2.18
CA ILE A 114 -8.71 -20.97 -3.23
C ILE A 114 -9.72 -22.12 -3.17
N ALA A 115 -10.03 -22.62 -1.97
CA ALA A 115 -11.06 -23.65 -1.79
C ALA A 115 -12.46 -23.18 -2.24
N ALA A 116 -12.74 -21.87 -2.15
CA ALA A 116 -13.97 -21.26 -2.64
C ALA A 116 -13.95 -20.99 -4.17
N GLY A 117 -12.88 -21.39 -4.89
CA GLY A 117 -12.79 -21.28 -6.35
C GLY A 117 -12.28 -19.92 -6.87
N TYR A 118 -11.76 -19.05 -6.00
CA TYR A 118 -11.17 -17.78 -6.44
C TYR A 118 -9.87 -18.01 -7.21
N GLN A 119 -9.74 -17.29 -8.32
CA GLN A 119 -8.47 -17.15 -9.02
C GLN A 119 -7.80 -15.85 -8.58
N LEU A 120 -6.55 -15.92 -8.13
CA LEU A 120 -5.83 -14.80 -7.55
C LEU A 120 -4.44 -14.66 -8.18
N GLU A 121 -4.06 -13.41 -8.42
CA GLU A 121 -2.66 -12.99 -8.62
C GLU A 121 -2.26 -12.18 -7.39
N VAL A 122 -1.23 -12.60 -6.66
CA VAL A 122 -0.86 -11.97 -5.39
C VAL A 122 0.48 -11.26 -5.50
N THR A 123 0.52 -10.00 -5.03
CA THR A 123 1.73 -9.20 -4.92
C THR A 123 1.98 -8.83 -3.46
N ILE A 124 3.21 -9.09 -2.96
CA ILE A 124 3.61 -8.75 -1.59
C ILE A 124 4.63 -7.62 -1.65
N GLU A 125 4.24 -6.43 -1.14
CA GLU A 125 5.06 -5.23 -1.13
C GLU A 125 4.79 -4.38 0.14
N ASN A 126 5.41 -3.21 0.29
CA ASN A 126 5.04 -2.28 1.36
C ASN A 126 3.83 -1.41 0.97
N THR A 127 3.21 -0.76 1.96
CA THR A 127 2.00 0.05 1.78
C THR A 127 2.15 1.11 0.69
N ALA A 128 3.29 1.80 0.63
CA ALA A 128 3.51 2.85 -0.36
C ALA A 128 3.60 2.32 -1.80
N VAL A 129 4.20 1.14 -1.99
CA VAL A 129 4.26 0.47 -3.31
C VAL A 129 2.86 -0.01 -3.71
N LEU A 130 2.14 -0.69 -2.81
CA LEU A 130 0.79 -1.19 -3.07
C LEU A 130 -0.17 -0.06 -3.41
N SER A 131 -0.10 1.07 -2.69
CA SER A 131 -0.92 2.26 -3.00
C SER A 131 -0.66 2.79 -4.40
N ARG A 132 0.60 2.86 -4.83
CA ARG A 132 0.93 3.27 -6.21
C ARG A 132 0.43 2.26 -7.24
N GLN A 133 0.53 0.97 -6.97
CA GLN A 133 0.04 -0.08 -7.87
C GLN A 133 -1.49 -0.08 -7.99
N LEU A 134 -2.21 0.20 -6.89
CA LEU A 134 -3.66 0.42 -6.92
C LEU A 134 -4.02 1.62 -7.78
N LEU A 135 -3.35 2.77 -7.60
CA LEU A 135 -3.57 3.98 -8.42
C LEU A 135 -3.24 3.75 -9.90
N ALA A 136 -2.25 2.92 -10.19
CA ALA A 136 -1.87 2.56 -11.55
C ALA A 136 -2.74 1.44 -12.18
N GLY A 137 -3.72 0.88 -11.45
CA GLY A 137 -4.56 -0.22 -11.92
C GLY A 137 -3.86 -1.56 -12.09
N GLN A 138 -2.72 -1.72 -11.44
CA GLN A 138 -1.97 -2.99 -11.42
C GLN A 138 -2.53 -3.97 -10.37
N LEU A 139 -3.24 -3.45 -9.36
CA LEU A 139 -3.95 -4.21 -8.34
C LEU A 139 -5.42 -3.80 -8.31
N ASP A 140 -6.28 -4.70 -7.88
CA ASP A 140 -7.72 -4.48 -7.69
C ASP A 140 -8.03 -4.11 -6.23
N ALA A 141 -7.33 -4.74 -5.29
CA ALA A 141 -7.43 -4.45 -3.86
C ALA A 141 -6.10 -4.76 -3.15
N ALA A 142 -5.91 -4.23 -1.94
CA ALA A 142 -4.74 -4.54 -1.12
C ALA A 142 -5.10 -4.67 0.37
N LEU A 143 -4.53 -5.70 1.01
CA LEU A 143 -4.53 -5.88 2.45
C LEU A 143 -3.40 -5.05 3.05
N ILE A 144 -3.74 -4.09 3.89
CA ILE A 144 -2.75 -3.18 4.47
C ILE A 144 -2.95 -2.96 5.96
N GLU A 145 -1.86 -2.61 6.62
CA GLU A 145 -1.79 -1.91 7.88
C GLU A 145 -1.26 -0.47 7.65
N GLY A 146 -1.45 0.40 8.63
CA GLY A 146 -0.98 1.78 8.56
C GLY A 146 -1.96 2.73 7.86
N ASN A 147 -1.46 3.92 7.57
CA ASN A 147 -2.27 4.96 6.97
C ASN A 147 -2.37 4.79 5.45
N TYR A 148 -3.46 5.27 4.90
CA TYR A 148 -3.72 5.33 3.47
C TYR A 148 -4.47 6.62 3.13
N SER A 149 -4.38 7.07 1.89
CA SER A 149 -5.13 8.24 1.40
C SER A 149 -6.63 7.94 1.36
N ARG A 150 -7.39 8.54 2.27
CA ARG A 150 -8.86 8.46 2.26
C ARG A 150 -9.49 9.26 1.10
N GLN A 151 -8.71 10.06 0.42
CA GLN A 151 -9.14 10.75 -0.79
C GLN A 151 -9.21 9.78 -1.97
N ASP A 152 -8.22 8.89 -2.09
CA ASP A 152 -8.05 7.99 -3.24
C ASP A 152 -8.70 6.62 -3.00
N PHE A 153 -8.68 6.13 -1.76
CA PHE A 153 -9.10 4.76 -1.43
C PHE A 153 -10.31 4.71 -0.52
N ALA A 154 -11.19 3.77 -0.82
CA ALA A 154 -12.15 3.22 0.13
C ALA A 154 -11.49 2.06 0.89
N ALA A 155 -12.00 1.76 2.07
CA ALA A 155 -11.50 0.69 2.90
C ALA A 155 -12.64 -0.13 3.50
N ALA A 156 -12.46 -1.44 3.48
CA ALA A 156 -13.26 -2.38 4.26
C ALA A 156 -12.42 -2.82 5.47
N PRO A 157 -12.86 -2.51 6.71
CA PRO A 157 -12.14 -2.93 7.90
C PRO A 157 -12.20 -4.44 8.04
N LEU A 158 -11.06 -5.07 8.37
CA LEU A 158 -10.94 -6.52 8.57
C LEU A 158 -10.99 -6.89 10.05
N GLY A 159 -10.53 -6.00 10.92
CA GLY A 159 -10.38 -6.17 12.34
C GLY A 159 -9.15 -5.44 12.85
N SER A 160 -8.64 -5.81 14.01
CA SER A 160 -7.36 -5.31 14.55
C SER A 160 -6.42 -6.46 14.88
N ALA A 161 -5.14 -6.12 15.03
CA ALA A 161 -4.14 -7.06 15.50
C ALA A 161 -3.17 -6.38 16.47
N PRO A 162 -2.68 -7.10 17.49
CA PRO A 162 -1.76 -6.55 18.48
C PRO A 162 -0.38 -6.32 17.86
N PHE A 163 0.11 -5.09 18.00
CA PHE A 163 1.43 -4.64 17.62
C PHE A 163 2.28 -4.50 18.88
N VAL A 164 3.46 -5.11 18.92
CA VAL A 164 4.29 -5.28 20.10
C VAL A 164 5.74 -4.89 19.84
N GLY A 165 6.45 -4.43 20.88
CA GLY A 165 7.89 -4.36 20.88
C GLY A 165 8.48 -5.71 21.30
N VAL A 166 9.58 -6.16 20.70
CA VAL A 166 10.19 -7.46 20.94
C VAL A 166 11.71 -7.40 21.03
N ALA A 167 12.28 -8.27 21.87
CA ALA A 167 13.73 -8.48 22.06
C ALA A 167 14.01 -9.93 22.42
N ALA A 168 15.29 -10.36 22.30
CA ALA A 168 15.72 -11.72 22.71
C ALA A 168 15.87 -11.87 24.22
N GLN A 169 15.99 -10.78 24.97
CA GLN A 169 16.21 -10.83 26.41
C GLN A 169 14.93 -10.60 27.19
N SER A 170 14.66 -11.45 28.18
CA SER A 170 13.62 -11.23 29.17
C SER A 170 14.02 -10.10 30.12
N GLY A 171 13.03 -9.36 30.66
CA GLY A 171 13.30 -8.28 31.63
C GLY A 171 13.84 -6.98 31.01
N ALA A 172 13.58 -6.77 29.72
CA ALA A 172 13.88 -5.49 29.07
C ALA A 172 13.23 -4.31 29.83
N PRO A 173 13.82 -3.10 29.73
CA PRO A 173 13.28 -1.92 30.40
C PRO A 173 11.84 -1.61 30.01
N ALA A 174 11.00 -1.26 30.97
CA ALA A 174 9.61 -0.86 30.73
C ALA A 174 9.46 0.60 30.28
N ALA A 175 10.53 1.41 30.39
CA ALA A 175 10.50 2.84 30.05
C ALA A 175 11.14 3.06 28.67
N LEU A 176 10.45 3.79 27.80
CA LEU A 176 10.91 4.11 26.45
C LEU A 176 12.33 4.72 26.42
N PRO A 177 12.70 5.71 27.26
CA PRO A 177 14.07 6.26 27.23
C PRO A 177 15.18 5.26 27.50
N ALA A 178 14.90 4.21 28.27
CA ALA A 178 15.90 3.17 28.54
C ALA A 178 16.16 2.24 27.34
N LEU A 179 15.34 2.32 26.29
CA LEU A 179 15.53 1.60 25.03
C LEU A 179 16.40 2.37 24.05
N PHE A 180 16.66 3.67 24.25
CA PHE A 180 17.40 4.50 23.31
C PHE A 180 18.86 4.07 23.11
N ASP A 181 19.44 3.39 24.10
CA ASP A 181 20.78 2.82 24.00
C ASP A 181 20.84 1.52 23.17
N GLN A 182 19.68 0.96 22.82
CA GLN A 182 19.58 -0.27 22.03
C GLN A 182 19.69 0.04 20.51
N LEU A 183 20.12 -0.95 19.73
CA LEU A 183 19.93 -0.93 18.29
C LEU A 183 18.44 -1.16 17.98
N LEU A 184 17.81 -0.19 17.33
CA LEU A 184 16.43 -0.33 16.86
C LEU A 184 16.42 -0.83 15.41
N ILE A 185 15.87 -2.02 15.20
CA ILE A 185 15.66 -2.57 13.85
C ILE A 185 14.25 -2.18 13.41
N VAL A 186 14.15 -1.42 12.32
CA VAL A 186 12.88 -0.93 11.79
C VAL A 186 12.64 -1.42 10.37
N ARG A 187 11.41 -1.37 9.94
CA ARG A 187 11.07 -1.59 8.55
C ARG A 187 11.51 -0.40 7.68
N GLU A 188 11.60 -0.65 6.39
CA GLU A 188 11.92 0.35 5.38
C GLU A 188 10.92 1.50 5.32
N VAL A 189 11.31 2.62 4.71
CA VAL A 189 10.42 3.75 4.43
C VAL A 189 9.28 3.29 3.50
N GLY A 190 8.06 3.74 3.81
CA GLY A 190 6.85 3.33 3.10
C GLY A 190 6.18 2.08 3.65
N SER A 191 6.73 1.46 4.70
CA SER A 191 6.08 0.38 5.45
C SER A 191 5.09 0.94 6.47
N GLY A 192 3.88 0.38 6.51
CA GLY A 192 2.87 0.72 7.52
C GLY A 192 3.34 0.45 8.94
N THR A 193 4.04 -0.66 9.18
CA THR A 193 4.64 -0.99 10.50
C THR A 193 5.63 0.07 10.99
N ARG A 194 6.45 0.62 10.10
CA ARG A 194 7.34 1.73 10.46
C ARG A 194 6.54 2.98 10.81
N GLU A 195 5.49 3.26 10.07
CA GLU A 195 4.62 4.42 10.31
C GLU A 195 3.89 4.32 11.65
N ILE A 196 3.38 3.14 12.02
CA ILE A 196 2.77 2.88 13.33
C ILE A 196 3.77 3.25 14.45
N LEU A 197 4.99 2.72 14.36
CA LEU A 197 6.03 3.01 15.35
C LEU A 197 6.38 4.49 15.40
N THR A 198 6.60 5.15 14.27
CA THR A 198 6.97 6.58 14.24
C THR A 198 5.85 7.47 14.79
N THR A 199 4.60 7.14 14.52
CA THR A 199 3.43 7.84 15.06
C THR A 199 3.35 7.67 16.58
N TRP A 200 3.57 6.44 17.08
CA TRP A 200 3.57 6.18 18.51
C TRP A 200 4.73 6.89 19.22
N LEU A 201 5.95 6.86 18.66
CA LEU A 201 7.09 7.59 19.22
C LEU A 201 6.80 9.08 19.30
N ALA A 202 6.28 9.68 18.22
CA ALA A 202 5.92 11.11 18.19
C ALA A 202 4.90 11.49 19.27
N ALA A 203 3.90 10.62 19.51
CA ALA A 203 2.92 10.82 20.58
C ALA A 203 3.55 10.76 21.99
N HIS A 204 4.74 10.17 22.12
CA HIS A 204 5.53 10.10 23.37
C HIS A 204 6.73 11.05 23.38
N ASN A 205 6.71 12.10 22.54
CA ASN A 205 7.80 13.08 22.37
C ASN A 205 9.16 12.42 22.04
N ALA A 206 9.14 11.37 21.25
CA ALA A 206 10.33 10.62 20.82
C ALA A 206 10.33 10.41 19.29
N GLN A 207 11.49 10.07 18.74
CA GLN A 207 11.70 9.84 17.32
C GLN A 207 12.78 8.76 17.09
N LEU A 208 12.88 8.26 15.87
CA LEU A 208 13.86 7.21 15.52
C LEU A 208 15.31 7.63 15.77
N SER A 209 15.62 8.90 15.63
CA SER A 209 16.98 9.46 15.85
C SER A 209 17.38 9.53 17.34
N ASP A 210 16.45 9.32 18.27
CA ASP A 210 16.76 9.25 19.71
C ASP A 210 17.43 7.92 20.08
N PHE A 211 17.24 6.90 19.23
CA PHE A 211 17.96 5.63 19.40
C PHE A 211 19.40 5.77 18.95
N ARG A 212 20.32 5.18 19.74
CA ARG A 212 21.76 5.18 19.48
C ARG A 212 22.10 4.74 18.05
N GLN A 213 21.37 3.76 17.53
CA GLN A 213 21.53 3.23 16.18
C GLN A 213 20.20 2.69 15.66
N THR A 214 19.94 2.90 14.37
CA THR A 214 18.81 2.29 13.66
C THR A 214 19.30 1.49 12.47
N LEU A 215 18.70 0.30 12.26
CA LEU A 215 18.89 -0.53 11.07
C LEU A 215 17.55 -0.68 10.34
N ALA A 216 17.49 -0.28 9.08
CA ALA A 216 16.29 -0.45 8.27
C ALA A 216 16.35 -1.71 7.41
N LEU A 217 15.35 -2.58 7.54
CA LEU A 217 15.22 -3.83 6.76
C LEU A 217 13.81 -3.98 6.19
N SER A 218 13.72 -4.54 4.99
CA SER A 218 12.43 -4.77 4.33
C SER A 218 11.81 -6.15 4.65
N SER A 219 12.57 -7.10 5.12
CA SER A 219 12.13 -8.46 5.42
C SER A 219 11.79 -8.64 6.90
N PRO A 220 10.52 -8.90 7.28
CA PRO A 220 10.17 -9.26 8.66
C PRO A 220 10.91 -10.48 9.17
N THR A 221 11.08 -11.50 8.32
CA THR A 221 11.82 -12.73 8.68
C THR A 221 13.28 -12.44 9.03
N ALA A 222 13.96 -11.60 8.23
CA ALA A 222 15.35 -11.22 8.53
C ALA A 222 15.45 -10.44 9.85
N ILE A 223 14.48 -9.60 10.17
CA ILE A 223 14.40 -8.90 11.46
C ILE A 223 14.29 -9.92 12.60
N ILE A 224 13.36 -10.87 12.50
CA ILE A 224 13.14 -11.90 13.51
C ILE A 224 14.42 -12.72 13.74
N GLU A 225 15.10 -13.14 12.68
CA GLU A 225 16.35 -13.92 12.82
C GLU A 225 17.47 -13.12 13.47
N LEU A 226 17.59 -11.81 13.23
CA LEU A 226 18.54 -10.95 13.94
C LEU A 226 18.19 -10.83 15.42
N LEU A 227 16.91 -10.62 15.74
CA LEU A 227 16.44 -10.53 17.12
C LEU A 227 16.74 -11.80 17.89
N LYS A 228 16.50 -12.99 17.32
CA LYS A 228 16.82 -14.31 17.93
C LYS A 228 18.30 -14.46 18.25
N GLN A 229 19.18 -13.79 17.52
CA GLN A 229 20.62 -13.75 17.80
C GLN A 229 21.02 -12.70 18.85
N GLY A 230 20.03 -12.04 19.48
CA GLY A 230 20.26 -10.99 20.47
C GLY A 230 20.63 -9.63 19.88
N VAL A 231 20.40 -9.42 18.58
CA VAL A 231 20.74 -8.17 17.90
C VAL A 231 19.57 -7.19 18.01
N GLY A 232 19.64 -6.26 18.96
CA GLY A 232 18.75 -5.12 19.07
C GLY A 232 17.31 -5.45 19.49
N ILE A 233 16.43 -4.50 19.18
CA ILE A 233 14.97 -4.56 19.44
C ILE A 233 14.22 -4.19 18.16
N SER A 234 12.96 -4.62 18.07
CA SER A 234 12.07 -4.23 16.97
C SER A 234 10.61 -4.14 17.42
N PHE A 235 9.77 -3.59 16.55
CA PHE A 235 8.33 -3.47 16.75
C PHE A 235 7.59 -4.07 15.57
N MET A 236 6.66 -5.00 15.85
CA MET A 236 5.94 -5.74 14.82
C MET A 236 4.63 -6.33 15.33
N TYR A 237 3.84 -6.90 14.45
CA TYR A 237 2.64 -7.62 14.87
C TYR A 237 3.01 -8.89 15.65
N ARG A 238 2.34 -9.11 16.78
CA ARG A 238 2.53 -10.29 17.64
C ARG A 238 2.42 -11.59 16.84
N ALA A 239 1.51 -11.63 15.87
CA ALA A 239 1.30 -12.80 15.02
C ALA A 239 2.55 -13.22 14.22
N LEU A 240 3.46 -12.29 13.91
CA LEU A 240 4.71 -12.59 13.20
C LEU A 240 5.73 -13.34 14.06
N VAL A 241 5.67 -13.18 15.36
CA VAL A 241 6.62 -13.73 16.35
C VAL A 241 5.95 -14.68 17.35
N ALA A 242 4.73 -15.13 17.06
CA ALA A 242 3.96 -15.97 17.97
C ALA A 242 4.70 -17.26 18.35
N ASN A 243 5.39 -17.88 17.40
CA ASN A 243 6.17 -19.08 17.62
C ASN A 243 7.41 -18.82 18.49
N GLU A 244 8.11 -17.72 18.23
CA GLU A 244 9.31 -17.31 18.97
C GLU A 244 8.96 -16.92 20.41
N LEU A 245 7.85 -16.22 20.61
CA LEU A 245 7.33 -15.90 21.94
C LEU A 245 6.93 -17.17 22.71
N ALA A 246 6.23 -18.11 22.04
CA ALA A 246 5.82 -19.37 22.67
C ALA A 246 7.00 -20.28 23.07
N ARG A 247 8.12 -20.21 22.33
CA ARG A 247 9.35 -20.95 22.63
C ARG A 247 10.26 -20.25 23.63
N GLY A 248 10.02 -18.94 23.90
CA GLY A 248 10.92 -18.14 24.72
C GLY A 248 12.20 -17.70 23.99
N ASP A 249 12.21 -17.76 22.65
CA ASP A 249 13.31 -17.24 21.82
C ASP A 249 13.28 -15.70 21.78
N LEU A 250 12.07 -15.11 21.87
CA LEU A 250 11.82 -13.67 21.95
C LEU A 250 10.87 -13.36 23.09
N PHE A 251 10.92 -12.12 23.58
CA PHE A 251 10.08 -11.59 24.65
C PHE A 251 9.48 -10.25 24.26
N GLU A 252 8.25 -10.00 24.69
CA GLU A 252 7.64 -8.69 24.50
C GLU A 252 8.28 -7.65 25.43
N LEU A 253 8.50 -6.45 24.90
CA LEU A 253 8.93 -5.31 25.68
C LEU A 253 7.75 -4.81 26.55
N PRO A 254 7.91 -4.69 27.88
CA PRO A 254 6.82 -4.32 28.78
C PRO A 254 6.57 -2.81 28.78
N LEU A 255 6.39 -2.21 27.59
CA LEU A 255 6.20 -0.78 27.43
C LEU A 255 4.76 -0.37 27.78
N ALA A 256 4.59 0.77 28.45
CA ALA A 256 3.28 1.37 28.68
C ALA A 256 2.59 1.68 27.35
N GLY A 257 1.31 1.28 27.22
CA GLY A 257 0.53 1.44 26.00
C GLY A 257 0.71 0.32 24.97
N PHE A 258 1.53 -0.69 25.22
CA PHE A 258 1.60 -1.90 24.42
C PHE A 258 0.90 -3.08 25.13
N PRO A 259 0.30 -4.02 24.35
CA PRO A 259 0.20 -4.03 22.89
C PRO A 259 -0.69 -2.92 22.34
N LEU A 260 -0.33 -2.38 21.17
CA LEU A 260 -1.20 -1.49 20.43
C LEU A 260 -2.15 -2.31 19.56
N GLU A 261 -3.46 -2.15 19.75
CA GLU A 261 -4.44 -2.70 18.81
C GLU A 261 -4.48 -1.82 17.56
N HIS A 262 -4.02 -2.35 16.44
CA HIS A 262 -3.94 -1.59 15.20
C HIS A 262 -4.88 -2.15 14.12
N PRO A 263 -5.70 -1.29 13.46
CA PRO A 263 -6.66 -1.74 12.47
C PRO A 263 -5.98 -2.27 11.21
N LEU A 264 -6.56 -3.33 10.66
CA LEU A 264 -6.21 -3.94 9.39
C LEU A 264 -7.33 -3.69 8.39
N ASN A 265 -6.99 -3.36 7.16
CA ASN A 265 -7.94 -2.97 6.14
C ASN A 265 -7.67 -3.67 4.81
N LEU A 266 -8.74 -3.97 4.08
CA LEU A 266 -8.69 -4.13 2.63
C LEU A 266 -8.97 -2.76 2.01
N ILE A 267 -8.03 -2.21 1.27
CA ILE A 267 -8.22 -0.97 0.51
C ILE A 267 -8.37 -1.25 -0.98
N TYR A 268 -9.15 -0.42 -1.64
CA TYR A 268 -9.37 -0.43 -3.08
C TYR A 268 -9.69 0.99 -3.53
N LEU A 269 -9.65 1.25 -4.84
CA LEU A 269 -9.97 2.59 -5.33
C LEU A 269 -11.38 3.01 -4.94
N LYS A 270 -11.48 4.23 -4.46
CA LYS A 270 -12.77 4.86 -4.15
C LYS A 270 -13.61 4.91 -5.43
N GLU A 271 -14.90 4.59 -5.30
CA GLU A 271 -15.84 4.53 -6.42
C GLU A 271 -15.54 3.44 -7.48
N SER A 272 -14.75 2.42 -7.14
CA SER A 272 -14.59 1.25 -8.01
C SER A 272 -15.94 0.58 -8.24
N SER A 273 -16.29 0.34 -9.50
CA SER A 273 -17.50 -0.38 -9.90
C SER A 273 -17.52 -1.84 -9.42
N PHE A 274 -16.38 -2.35 -8.96
CA PHE A 274 -16.18 -3.73 -8.53
C PHE A 274 -16.12 -3.88 -7.00
N ALA A 275 -16.36 -2.81 -6.23
CA ALA A 275 -16.27 -2.81 -4.77
C ALA A 275 -17.10 -3.92 -4.09
N ALA A 276 -18.28 -4.24 -4.64
CA ALA A 276 -19.16 -5.29 -4.12
C ALA A 276 -18.53 -6.71 -4.21
N GLU A 277 -17.60 -6.92 -5.14
CA GLU A 277 -16.95 -8.22 -5.37
C GLU A 277 -15.92 -8.57 -4.28
N PHE A 278 -15.47 -7.58 -3.50
CA PHE A 278 -14.55 -7.80 -2.38
C PHE A 278 -15.26 -8.29 -1.11
N GLY A 279 -16.60 -8.22 -1.05
CA GLY A 279 -17.38 -8.62 0.14
C GLY A 279 -17.03 -10.02 0.67
N PRO A 280 -17.04 -11.07 -0.15
CA PRO A 280 -16.67 -12.42 0.28
C PRO A 280 -15.23 -12.52 0.77
N LEU A 281 -14.27 -11.84 0.11
CA LEU A 281 -12.87 -11.80 0.53
C LEU A 281 -12.71 -11.14 1.91
N VAL A 282 -13.43 -10.03 2.14
CA VAL A 282 -13.46 -9.33 3.43
C VAL A 282 -14.04 -10.22 4.53
N ALA A 283 -15.16 -10.90 4.25
CA ALA A 283 -15.77 -11.81 5.20
C ALA A 283 -14.83 -12.96 5.60
N THR A 284 -14.15 -13.57 4.61
CA THR A 284 -13.18 -14.63 4.86
C THR A 284 -11.96 -14.12 5.64
N ALA A 285 -11.47 -12.91 5.34
CA ALA A 285 -10.34 -12.31 6.08
C ALA A 285 -10.70 -12.03 7.55
N ARG A 286 -11.91 -11.54 7.82
CA ARG A 286 -12.43 -11.35 9.19
C ARG A 286 -12.49 -12.66 9.95
N GLU A 287 -13.03 -13.71 9.33
CA GLU A 287 -13.09 -15.05 9.93
C GLU A 287 -11.69 -15.59 10.28
N VAL A 288 -10.69 -15.38 9.41
CA VAL A 288 -9.29 -15.78 9.69
C VAL A 288 -8.71 -15.01 10.87
N LEU A 289 -9.09 -13.74 11.03
CA LEU A 289 -8.64 -12.90 12.16
C LEU A 289 -9.42 -13.18 13.46
N GLY A 290 -10.46 -14.01 13.44
CA GLY A 290 -11.30 -14.32 14.58
C GLY A 290 -12.31 -13.21 14.93
N ASN A 291 -12.69 -12.40 13.95
CA ASN A 291 -13.66 -11.29 14.07
C ASN A 291 -14.96 -11.57 13.32
#